data_3b85f6b1020fc0884a29a83821972bfb
#
_entry.id   3b85f6b1020fc0884a29a83821972bfb
#
_cell.length_a   1.000
_cell.length_b   1.000
_cell.length_c   1.000
_cell.angle_alpha   90.00
_cell.angle_beta   90.00
_cell.angle_gamma   90.00
#
_symmetry.space_group_name_H-M   'P 1'
#
loop_
_entity.id
_entity.type
_entity.pdbx_description
1 polymer ?
#
loop_
_entity_poly.entity_id
_entity_poly.type
_entity_poly.pdbx_seq_one_letter_code
_entity_poly.pdbx_strand_id
1 'polypeptide(L)'
;NLYVEGGSEQFRYGFGGSYNKIQGVMKSSIRDIFSGNLDLLYRVGKLTFSNKISVDVTKYTNPVVPFSEYAHANPYYPKRTVDGIVEKWLEYKDNEFSATDASEIVGNPLWNAALSSYDKSKMFGVRNNFNLEYRPFDFLYIRGRFGVAKQTSDSERFTSPEATEFDQVELLKKGSYNDVRRDDFSYDGDLTLTYGQIFNDAHQINAVLGMSISERKSISKGFSAVGFPEGNYTTPGFSNKYPD
;
A
#
# COMPACT_ATOMS: atom_id res chain seq x y z
N ASN A 1 -10.20 4.35 -18.53
CA ASN A 1 -8.85 4.15 -19.10
C ASN A 1 -8.72 5.00 -20.35
N LEU A 2 -7.60 5.71 -20.50
CA LEU A 2 -7.22 6.47 -21.68
C LEU A 2 -5.86 5.97 -22.13
N TYR A 3 -5.67 5.80 -23.44
CA TYR A 3 -4.38 5.52 -24.03
C TYR A 3 -4.27 6.29 -25.36
N VAL A 4 -3.14 6.97 -25.53
CA VAL A 4 -2.81 7.73 -26.73
C VAL A 4 -1.38 7.34 -27.13
N GLU A 5 -1.19 7.01 -28.39
CA GLU A 5 0.12 6.72 -28.95
C GLU A 5 0.33 7.45 -30.28
N GLY A 6 1.58 7.68 -30.62
CA GLY A 6 1.94 8.34 -31.87
C GLY A 6 3.43 8.29 -32.13
N GLY A 7 3.84 8.87 -33.25
CA GLY A 7 5.24 8.96 -33.61
C GLY A 7 5.55 8.54 -35.03
N SER A 8 6.82 8.27 -35.29
CA SER A 8 7.38 7.82 -36.56
C SER A 8 8.10 6.49 -36.39
N GLU A 9 8.72 5.97 -37.44
CA GLU A 9 9.59 4.79 -37.35
C GLU A 9 10.77 5.00 -36.41
N GLN A 10 11.28 6.21 -36.30
CA GLN A 10 12.42 6.54 -35.47
C GLN A 10 12.04 6.90 -34.03
N PHE A 11 10.88 7.53 -33.83
CA PHE A 11 10.42 7.96 -32.51
C PHE A 11 8.97 7.59 -32.30
N ARG A 12 8.68 6.87 -31.22
CA ARG A 12 7.33 6.54 -30.79
C ARG A 12 7.14 6.95 -29.34
N TYR A 13 5.95 7.42 -29.04
CA TYR A 13 5.52 7.69 -27.67
C TYR A 13 4.14 7.09 -27.41
N GLY A 14 3.92 6.67 -26.19
CA GLY A 14 2.62 6.22 -25.69
C GLY A 14 2.37 6.86 -24.34
N PHE A 15 1.18 7.36 -24.14
CA PHE A 15 0.70 7.87 -22.86
C PHE A 15 -0.55 7.11 -22.44
N GLY A 16 -0.54 6.53 -21.25
CA GLY A 16 -1.66 5.82 -20.67
C GLY A 16 -2.07 6.41 -19.33
N GLY A 17 -3.36 6.40 -19.06
CA GLY A 17 -3.91 6.79 -17.78
C GLY A 17 -5.12 5.94 -17.42
N SER A 18 -5.25 5.58 -16.16
CA SER A 18 -6.41 4.85 -15.65
C SER A 18 -6.81 5.33 -14.26
N TYR A 19 -8.10 5.28 -14.00
CA TYR A 19 -8.67 5.46 -12.69
C TYR A 19 -9.64 4.33 -12.40
N ASN A 20 -9.47 3.69 -11.25
CA ASN A 20 -10.32 2.63 -10.77
C ASN A 20 -10.76 2.93 -9.33
N LYS A 21 -12.06 2.87 -9.09
CA LYS A 21 -12.64 2.92 -7.76
C LYS A 21 -13.22 1.56 -7.43
N ILE A 22 -12.72 0.94 -6.38
CA ILE A 22 -13.15 -0.38 -5.91
C ILE A 22 -13.81 -0.17 -4.56
N GLN A 23 -15.05 -0.62 -4.45
CA GLN A 23 -15.77 -0.65 -3.19
C GLN A 23 -15.85 -2.11 -2.71
N GLY A 24 -15.35 -2.35 -1.52
CA GLY A 24 -15.39 -3.67 -0.90
C GLY A 24 -16.78 -4.03 -0.37
N VAL A 25 -16.95 -5.28 0.01
CA VAL A 25 -18.19 -5.79 0.59
C VAL A 25 -18.45 -5.17 1.98
N MET A 26 -17.38 -4.91 2.72
CA MET A 26 -17.48 -4.28 4.04
C MET A 26 -17.74 -2.79 3.91
N LYS A 27 -18.58 -2.26 4.81
CA LYS A 27 -18.87 -0.84 4.93
C LYS A 27 -17.56 -0.07 5.14
N SER A 28 -17.38 1.06 4.45
CA SER A 28 -16.16 1.90 4.46
C SER A 28 -14.91 1.28 3.84
N SER A 29 -15.00 0.11 3.19
CA SER A 29 -13.89 -0.46 2.43
C SER A 29 -13.86 0.16 1.03
N ILE A 30 -12.93 1.10 0.80
CA ILE A 30 -12.81 1.81 -0.48
C ILE A 30 -11.34 1.81 -0.90
N ARG A 31 -11.11 1.58 -2.19
CA ARG A 31 -9.80 1.73 -2.81
C ARG A 31 -9.94 2.57 -4.07
N ASP A 32 -9.25 3.71 -4.09
CA ASP A 32 -9.11 4.55 -5.26
C ASP A 32 -7.71 4.36 -5.84
N ILE A 33 -7.62 3.94 -7.10
CA ILE A 33 -6.36 3.67 -7.81
C ILE A 33 -6.29 4.59 -9.01
N PHE A 34 -5.25 5.39 -9.08
CA PHE A 34 -4.87 6.17 -10.24
C PHE A 34 -3.51 5.69 -10.75
N SER A 35 -3.42 5.35 -12.03
CA SER A 35 -2.17 4.94 -12.66
C SER A 35 -1.96 5.71 -13.95
N GLY A 36 -0.72 6.17 -14.16
CA GLY A 36 -0.28 6.83 -15.37
C GLY A 36 1.02 6.20 -15.89
N ASN A 37 1.16 6.09 -17.19
CA ASN A 37 2.39 5.63 -17.81
C ASN A 37 2.75 6.46 -19.05
N LEU A 38 4.05 6.65 -19.25
CA LEU A 38 4.64 7.23 -20.44
C LEU A 38 5.67 6.25 -20.98
N ASP A 39 5.48 5.84 -22.23
CA ASP A 39 6.38 4.94 -22.95
C ASP A 39 7.05 5.74 -24.09
N LEU A 40 8.36 5.74 -24.14
CA LEU A 40 9.16 6.38 -25.17
C LEU A 40 10.05 5.35 -25.86
N LEU A 41 10.08 5.37 -27.17
CA LEU A 41 10.96 4.53 -27.97
C LEU A 41 11.63 5.37 -29.05
N TYR A 42 12.96 5.31 -29.10
CA TYR A 42 13.77 6.01 -30.08
C TYR A 42 14.73 5.05 -30.77
N ARG A 43 14.74 5.07 -32.09
CA ARG A 43 15.58 4.21 -32.94
C ARG A 43 16.33 5.05 -33.95
N VAL A 44 17.66 4.97 -33.91
CA VAL A 44 18.54 5.66 -34.88
C VAL A 44 19.65 4.71 -35.29
N GLY A 45 19.63 4.29 -36.55
CA GLY A 45 20.63 3.35 -37.08
C GLY A 45 20.70 2.07 -36.24
N LYS A 46 21.83 1.89 -35.60
CA LYS A 46 22.14 0.69 -34.77
C LYS A 46 21.82 0.84 -33.28
N LEU A 47 21.22 1.97 -32.91
CA LEU A 47 20.86 2.33 -31.53
C LEU A 47 19.35 2.27 -31.34
N THR A 48 18.91 1.54 -30.33
CA THR A 48 17.53 1.57 -29.83
C THR A 48 17.54 1.97 -28.36
N PHE A 49 16.79 2.99 -28.06
CA PHE A 49 16.58 3.51 -26.73
C PHE A 49 15.11 3.42 -26.36
N SER A 50 14.78 2.88 -25.20
CA SER A 50 13.42 2.93 -24.67
C SER A 50 13.39 3.39 -23.22
N ASN A 51 12.38 4.17 -22.89
CA ASN A 51 12.14 4.62 -21.53
C ASN A 51 10.67 4.44 -21.19
N LYS A 52 10.41 3.85 -20.02
CA LYS A 52 9.07 3.69 -19.48
C LYS A 52 8.99 4.31 -18.09
N ILE A 53 8.15 5.33 -17.97
CA ILE A 53 7.83 5.97 -16.69
C ILE A 53 6.44 5.51 -16.27
N SER A 54 6.28 5.09 -15.02
CA SER A 54 4.96 4.82 -14.42
C SER A 54 4.81 5.58 -13.11
N VAL A 55 3.59 6.07 -12.89
CA VAL A 55 3.18 6.77 -11.66
C VAL A 55 1.91 6.12 -11.16
N ASP A 56 1.91 5.68 -9.91
CA ASP A 56 0.78 5.04 -9.27
C ASP A 56 0.43 5.76 -7.98
N VAL A 57 -0.85 6.08 -7.81
CA VAL A 57 -1.41 6.62 -6.57
C VAL A 57 -2.55 5.75 -6.13
N THR A 58 -2.44 5.17 -4.94
CA THR A 58 -3.51 4.38 -4.36
C THR A 58 -3.90 4.95 -3.00
N LYS A 59 -5.19 5.17 -2.80
CA LYS A 59 -5.76 5.54 -1.51
C LYS A 59 -6.63 4.39 -1.03
N TYR A 60 -6.46 4.03 0.23
CA TYR A 60 -7.23 3.01 0.91
C TYR A 60 -8.00 3.63 2.07
N THR A 61 -9.23 3.21 2.22
CA THR A 61 -9.99 3.34 3.47
C THR A 61 -10.39 1.93 3.85
N ASN A 62 -9.90 1.45 4.99
CA ASN A 62 -10.15 0.11 5.48
C ASN A 62 -11.32 0.13 6.47
N PRO A 63 -12.09 -0.96 6.58
CA PRO A 63 -13.08 -1.09 7.63
C PRO A 63 -12.36 -1.13 8.99
N VAL A 64 -12.84 -0.39 9.94
CA VAL A 64 -12.28 -0.35 11.30
C VAL A 64 -12.52 -1.66 12.04
N VAL A 65 -13.68 -2.25 11.81
CA VAL A 65 -14.07 -3.55 12.36
C VAL A 65 -13.91 -4.61 11.28
N PRO A 66 -13.03 -5.62 11.47
CA PRO A 66 -12.83 -6.67 10.49
C PRO A 66 -14.04 -7.60 10.40
N PHE A 67 -14.21 -8.25 9.25
CA PHE A 67 -15.31 -9.20 9.03
C PHE A 67 -15.36 -10.33 10.06
N SER A 68 -14.20 -10.75 10.56
CA SER A 68 -14.09 -11.78 11.59
C SER A 68 -14.87 -11.47 12.87
N GLU A 69 -14.89 -10.20 13.29
CA GLU A 69 -15.66 -9.80 14.48
C GLU A 69 -17.16 -9.96 14.26
N TYR A 70 -17.67 -9.63 13.07
CA TYR A 70 -19.07 -9.87 12.73
C TYR A 70 -19.40 -11.36 12.64
N ALA A 71 -18.47 -12.16 12.10
CA ALA A 71 -18.67 -13.60 11.95
C ALA A 71 -18.61 -14.35 13.29
N HIS A 72 -17.85 -13.85 14.25
CA HIS A 72 -17.75 -14.42 15.59
C HIS A 72 -18.85 -13.92 16.54
N ALA A 73 -19.57 -12.85 16.17
CA ALA A 73 -20.67 -12.35 16.97
C ALA A 73 -21.80 -13.38 17.05
N ASN A 74 -22.22 -13.72 18.25
CA ASN A 74 -23.29 -14.69 18.47
C ASN A 74 -24.62 -14.14 17.95
N PRO A 75 -25.29 -14.81 16.98
CA PRO A 75 -26.51 -14.31 16.34
C PRO A 75 -27.75 -14.31 17.30
N TYR A 76 -27.65 -14.96 18.43
CA TYR A 76 -28.76 -15.01 19.43
C TYR A 76 -28.81 -13.75 20.31
N TYR A 77 -27.75 -12.94 20.32
CA TYR A 77 -27.75 -11.70 21.10
C TYR A 77 -28.39 -10.55 20.35
N PRO A 78 -29.26 -9.75 21.00
CA PRO A 78 -29.83 -8.57 20.39
C PRO A 78 -28.74 -7.53 20.15
N LYS A 79 -28.50 -7.19 18.88
CA LYS A 79 -27.55 -6.16 18.46
C LYS A 79 -28.10 -4.74 18.56
N ARG A 80 -29.39 -4.59 18.82
CA ARG A 80 -30.13 -3.34 18.95
C ARG A 80 -31.20 -3.48 20.01
N THR A 81 -31.52 -2.37 20.67
CA THR A 81 -32.70 -2.26 21.52
C THR A 81 -34.00 -2.42 20.71
N VAL A 82 -35.13 -2.51 21.42
CA VAL A 82 -36.47 -2.51 20.79
C VAL A 82 -36.72 -1.23 19.98
N ASP A 83 -36.15 -0.10 20.41
CA ASP A 83 -36.22 1.19 19.72
C ASP A 83 -35.21 1.33 18.56
N GLY A 84 -34.44 0.29 18.25
CA GLY A 84 -33.50 0.25 17.13
C GLY A 84 -32.13 0.87 17.43
N ILE A 85 -31.86 1.29 18.66
CA ILE A 85 -30.58 1.85 19.08
C ILE A 85 -29.52 0.73 19.13
N VAL A 86 -28.33 0.97 18.59
CA VAL A 86 -27.21 0.02 18.67
C VAL A 86 -26.64 0.05 20.08
N GLU A 87 -26.66 -1.09 20.76
CA GLU A 87 -26.04 -1.22 22.08
C GLU A 87 -24.54 -1.43 22.00
N LYS A 88 -23.79 -0.96 22.98
CA LYS A 88 -22.34 -1.11 23.05
C LYS A 88 -21.94 -2.58 23.24
N TRP A 89 -22.71 -3.32 23.99
CA TRP A 89 -22.45 -4.71 24.36
C TRP A 89 -23.47 -5.66 23.76
N LEU A 90 -23.05 -6.84 23.31
CA LEU A 90 -23.93 -7.92 22.89
C LEU A 90 -24.34 -8.79 24.08
N GLU A 91 -23.43 -9.04 25.01
CA GLU A 91 -23.67 -9.83 26.20
C GLU A 91 -23.01 -9.21 27.41
N TYR A 92 -23.77 -9.19 28.50
CA TYR A 92 -23.32 -8.81 29.82
C TYR A 92 -23.55 -10.05 30.72
N LYS A 93 -22.49 -10.84 30.94
CA LYS A 93 -22.56 -11.92 31.93
C LYS A 93 -22.35 -11.36 33.32
N ASP A 94 -23.41 -10.98 34.00
CA ASP A 94 -23.42 -10.89 35.45
C ASP A 94 -23.48 -12.31 36.01
N ASN A 95 -22.32 -12.90 36.27
CA ASN A 95 -22.28 -14.16 37.00
C ASN A 95 -22.44 -13.91 38.49
N GLU A 96 -23.68 -13.77 38.95
CA GLU A 96 -24.01 -13.73 40.39
C GLU A 96 -23.61 -15.03 41.13
N PHE A 97 -23.21 -16.09 40.43
CA PHE A 97 -23.00 -17.44 40.98
C PHE A 97 -21.55 -17.95 40.96
N SER A 98 -20.57 -17.23 40.44
CA SER A 98 -19.20 -17.72 40.44
C SER A 98 -18.21 -16.63 40.84
N ALA A 99 -17.60 -16.78 41.99
CA ALA A 99 -16.57 -15.90 42.51
C ALA A 99 -15.19 -16.01 41.75
N THR A 100 -15.15 -16.81 40.69
CA THR A 100 -13.90 -17.11 39.96
C THR A 100 -13.93 -16.85 38.47
N ASP A 101 -15.08 -16.55 37.85
CA ASP A 101 -15.17 -16.27 36.44
C ASP A 101 -15.30 -14.75 36.20
N ALA A 102 -14.29 -14.18 35.56
CA ALA A 102 -14.38 -12.85 35.01
C ALA A 102 -15.57 -12.80 34.02
N SER A 103 -16.44 -11.81 34.19
CA SER A 103 -17.54 -11.56 33.26
C SER A 103 -16.99 -11.36 31.85
N GLU A 104 -17.27 -12.28 30.93
CA GLU A 104 -16.97 -12.07 29.53
C GLU A 104 -17.91 -10.99 28.98
N ILE A 105 -17.36 -9.80 28.75
CA ILE A 105 -18.08 -8.72 28.11
C ILE A 105 -17.84 -8.82 26.62
N VAL A 106 -18.89 -9.10 25.84
CA VAL A 106 -18.79 -9.21 24.37
C VAL A 106 -19.18 -7.89 23.73
N GLY A 107 -18.22 -7.23 23.08
CA GLY A 107 -18.44 -5.97 22.37
C GLY A 107 -19.31 -6.13 21.13
N ASN A 108 -20.11 -5.12 20.83
CA ASN A 108 -20.92 -5.08 19.62
C ASN A 108 -20.13 -4.51 18.43
N PRO A 109 -19.86 -5.30 17.37
CA PRO A 109 -19.14 -4.82 16.19
C PRO A 109 -19.86 -3.65 15.49
N LEU A 110 -21.19 -3.57 15.57
CA LEU A 110 -21.97 -2.46 14.99
C LEU A 110 -21.74 -1.15 15.75
N TRP A 111 -21.55 -1.22 17.09
CA TRP A 111 -21.18 -0.07 17.90
C TRP A 111 -19.82 0.46 17.46
N ASN A 112 -18.80 -0.40 17.45
CA ASN A 112 -17.44 -0.03 17.05
C ASN A 112 -17.38 0.54 15.63
N ALA A 113 -18.20 -0.02 14.71
CA ALA A 113 -18.27 0.47 13.32
C ALA A 113 -19.00 1.82 13.15
N ALA A 114 -19.75 2.26 14.16
CA ALA A 114 -20.46 3.55 14.14
C ALA A 114 -19.63 4.70 14.75
N LEU A 115 -18.54 4.38 15.42
CA LEU A 115 -17.64 5.36 16.03
C LEU A 115 -16.84 6.13 14.97
N SER A 116 -16.23 7.24 15.40
CA SER A 116 -15.36 8.09 14.59
C SER A 116 -13.97 7.48 14.25
N SER A 117 -13.76 6.21 14.59
CA SER A 117 -12.55 5.47 14.27
C SER A 117 -12.33 5.38 12.75
N TYR A 118 -11.07 5.40 12.33
CA TYR A 118 -10.72 5.25 10.92
C TYR A 118 -9.38 4.54 10.72
N ASP A 119 -9.23 3.93 9.55
CA ASP A 119 -7.99 3.35 9.06
C ASP A 119 -7.83 3.76 7.60
N LYS A 120 -6.85 4.59 7.33
CA LYS A 120 -6.59 5.16 6.00
C LYS A 120 -5.14 4.96 5.64
N SER A 121 -4.88 4.67 4.36
CA SER A 121 -3.53 4.69 3.85
C SER A 121 -3.47 5.25 2.44
N LYS A 122 -2.33 5.83 2.12
CA LYS A 122 -2.04 6.38 0.80
C LYS A 122 -0.68 5.89 0.35
N MET A 123 -0.61 5.38 -0.86
CA MET A 123 0.62 4.97 -1.51
C MET A 123 0.82 5.80 -2.76
N PHE A 124 2.01 6.35 -2.92
CA PHE A 124 2.48 7.05 -4.11
C PHE A 124 3.75 6.37 -4.60
N GLY A 125 3.76 5.94 -5.84
CA GLY A 125 4.90 5.28 -6.46
C GLY A 125 5.26 5.92 -7.80
N VAL A 126 6.56 6.06 -8.05
CA VAL A 126 7.11 6.43 -9.36
C VAL A 126 8.19 5.41 -9.71
N ARG A 127 8.12 4.89 -10.93
CA ARG A 127 9.14 4.01 -11.48
C ARG A 127 9.56 4.49 -12.86
N ASN A 128 10.86 4.50 -13.11
CA ASN A 128 11.43 4.73 -14.43
C ASN A 128 12.30 3.55 -14.83
N ASN A 129 12.04 2.97 -15.99
CA ASN A 129 12.82 1.90 -16.58
C ASN A 129 13.39 2.39 -17.92
N PHE A 130 14.69 2.32 -18.02
CA PHE A 130 15.49 2.75 -19.13
C PHE A 130 16.19 1.57 -19.76
N ASN A 131 16.08 1.40 -21.08
CA ASN A 131 16.75 0.35 -21.82
C ASN A 131 17.50 0.94 -23.00
N LEU A 132 18.70 0.45 -23.21
CA LEU A 132 19.57 0.79 -24.31
C LEU A 132 20.03 -0.48 -25.02
N GLU A 133 19.86 -0.55 -26.33
CA GLU A 133 20.40 -1.59 -27.19
C GLU A 133 21.23 -0.95 -28.28
N TYR A 134 22.48 -1.40 -28.41
CA TYR A 134 23.42 -0.87 -29.39
C TYR A 134 24.15 -2.01 -30.09
N ARG A 135 24.13 -2.01 -31.43
CA ARG A 135 24.82 -2.98 -32.29
C ARG A 135 25.85 -2.25 -33.15
N PRO A 136 27.02 -1.89 -32.61
CA PRO A 136 28.05 -1.21 -33.37
C PRO A 136 28.52 -2.02 -34.57
N PHE A 137 28.62 -3.35 -34.39
CA PHE A 137 29.03 -4.31 -35.39
C PHE A 137 28.07 -5.51 -35.38
N ASP A 138 28.03 -6.28 -36.46
CA ASP A 138 27.12 -7.45 -36.56
C ASP A 138 27.48 -8.55 -35.56
N PHE A 139 28.75 -8.63 -35.16
CA PHE A 139 29.25 -9.57 -34.15
C PHE A 139 29.18 -9.05 -32.70
N LEU A 140 28.78 -7.77 -32.45
CA LEU A 140 28.81 -7.17 -31.13
C LEU A 140 27.46 -6.55 -30.80
N TYR A 141 26.85 -7.00 -29.70
CA TYR A 141 25.61 -6.48 -29.18
C TYR A 141 25.76 -6.06 -27.73
N ILE A 142 25.40 -4.82 -27.45
CA ILE A 142 25.46 -4.20 -26.14
C ILE A 142 24.04 -3.91 -25.68
N ARG A 143 23.65 -4.40 -24.51
CA ARG A 143 22.38 -4.11 -23.87
C ARG A 143 22.63 -3.54 -22.48
N GLY A 144 22.05 -2.38 -22.19
CA GLY A 144 22.00 -1.77 -20.88
C GLY A 144 20.56 -1.61 -20.40
N ARG A 145 20.27 -1.94 -19.15
CA ARG A 145 19.01 -1.64 -18.49
C ARG A 145 19.30 -0.90 -17.19
N PHE A 146 18.47 0.07 -16.88
CA PHE A 146 18.57 0.80 -15.62
C PHE A 146 17.17 1.16 -15.14
N GLY A 147 16.85 0.76 -13.92
CA GLY A 147 15.59 1.01 -13.24
C GLY A 147 15.78 1.88 -12.00
N VAL A 148 14.89 2.82 -11.79
CA VAL A 148 14.79 3.60 -10.55
C VAL A 148 13.35 3.58 -10.09
N ALA A 149 13.13 3.29 -8.81
CA ALA A 149 11.80 3.32 -8.20
C ALA A 149 11.84 4.06 -6.87
N LYS A 150 10.83 4.91 -6.66
CA LYS A 150 10.56 5.55 -5.38
C LYS A 150 9.10 5.31 -5.01
N GLN A 151 8.86 4.87 -3.78
CA GLN A 151 7.52 4.67 -3.23
C GLN A 151 7.44 5.30 -1.84
N THR A 152 6.39 6.05 -1.61
CA THR A 152 6.04 6.59 -0.29
C THR A 152 4.70 6.00 0.11
N SER A 153 4.61 5.50 1.34
CA SER A 153 3.41 4.92 1.93
C SER A 153 3.12 5.63 3.24
N ASP A 154 1.98 6.26 3.34
CA ASP A 154 1.48 6.90 4.56
C ASP A 154 0.31 6.05 5.08
N SER A 155 0.30 5.69 6.35
CA SER A 155 -0.77 4.93 7.02
C SER A 155 -1.14 5.62 8.32
N GLU A 156 -2.42 5.88 8.49
CA GLU A 156 -2.99 6.58 9.63
C GLU A 156 -4.18 5.79 10.16
N ARG A 157 -4.12 5.42 11.44
CA ARG A 157 -5.21 4.72 12.13
C ARG A 157 -5.54 5.42 13.44
N PHE A 158 -6.82 5.67 13.63
CA PHE A 158 -7.38 6.18 14.88
C PHE A 158 -8.44 5.20 15.40
N THR A 159 -8.36 4.84 16.67
CA THR A 159 -9.41 4.09 17.37
C THR A 159 -9.98 4.97 18.46
N SER A 160 -11.30 5.17 18.40
CA SER A 160 -12.03 5.99 19.37
C SER A 160 -11.89 5.46 20.79
N PRO A 161 -11.75 6.33 21.81
CA PRO A 161 -11.72 5.92 23.21
C PRO A 161 -13.02 5.23 23.67
N GLU A 162 -14.11 5.38 22.92
CA GLU A 162 -15.42 4.76 23.18
C GLU A 162 -15.51 3.31 22.65
N ALA A 163 -14.49 2.86 21.90
CA ALA A 163 -14.44 1.49 21.38
C ALA A 163 -14.43 0.47 22.53
N THR A 164 -15.08 -0.67 22.30
CA THR A 164 -15.27 -1.70 23.33
C THR A 164 -13.94 -2.28 23.84
N GLU A 165 -12.88 -2.23 23.04
CA GLU A 165 -11.53 -2.68 23.42
C GLU A 165 -10.92 -1.86 24.56
N PHE A 166 -11.38 -0.60 24.78
CA PHE A 166 -10.89 0.26 25.84
C PHE A 166 -11.72 0.24 27.12
N ASP A 167 -12.67 -0.67 27.25
CA ASP A 167 -13.57 -0.67 28.41
C ASP A 167 -12.83 -0.87 29.74
N GLN A 168 -11.91 -1.84 29.78
CA GLN A 168 -11.10 -2.13 30.97
C GLN A 168 -9.81 -1.30 31.05
N VAL A 169 -9.63 -0.33 30.13
CA VAL A 169 -8.45 0.53 30.07
C VAL A 169 -8.68 1.77 30.93
N GLU A 170 -7.62 2.22 31.60
CA GLU A 170 -7.61 3.48 32.37
C GLU A 170 -8.04 4.67 31.51
N LEU A 171 -8.86 5.56 32.02
CA LEU A 171 -9.46 6.68 31.28
C LEU A 171 -8.44 7.49 30.46
N LEU A 172 -7.29 7.79 31.06
CA LEU A 172 -6.22 8.56 30.43
C LEU A 172 -5.42 7.81 29.36
N LYS A 173 -5.73 6.55 29.14
CA LYS A 173 -5.09 5.68 28.11
C LYS A 173 -6.08 5.21 27.04
N LYS A 174 -7.36 5.57 27.14
CA LYS A 174 -8.39 5.20 26.16
C LYS A 174 -8.17 5.91 24.84
N GLY A 175 -8.46 5.21 23.74
CA GLY A 175 -8.24 5.71 22.40
C GLY A 175 -6.77 5.61 21.97
N SER A 176 -6.57 5.31 20.71
CA SER A 176 -5.24 5.18 20.13
C SER A 176 -5.14 5.84 18.77
N TYR A 177 -3.99 6.41 18.47
CA TYR A 177 -3.62 6.94 17.17
C TYR A 177 -2.28 6.37 16.76
N ASN A 178 -2.17 5.94 15.52
CA ASN A 178 -0.93 5.43 14.97
C ASN A 178 -0.73 6.01 13.57
N ASP A 179 0.43 6.65 13.37
CA ASP A 179 0.86 7.20 12.09
C ASP A 179 2.18 6.55 11.70
N VAL A 180 2.25 6.02 10.47
CA VAL A 180 3.46 5.39 9.94
C VAL A 180 3.67 5.87 8.53
N ARG A 181 4.84 6.46 8.28
CA ARG A 181 5.33 6.80 6.96
C ARG A 181 6.52 5.94 6.58
N ARG A 182 6.46 5.36 5.41
CA ARG A 182 7.53 4.57 4.83
C ARG A 182 7.94 5.13 3.48
N ASP A 183 9.24 5.40 3.33
CA ASP A 183 9.86 5.84 2.10
C ASP A 183 10.81 4.73 1.60
N ASP A 184 10.50 4.16 0.45
CA ASP A 184 11.29 3.14 -0.24
C ASP A 184 11.92 3.76 -1.49
N PHE A 185 13.23 3.59 -1.64
CA PHE A 185 13.97 3.96 -2.84
C PHE A 185 14.79 2.76 -3.29
N SER A 186 14.76 2.47 -4.59
CA SER A 186 15.59 1.42 -5.17
C SER A 186 16.05 1.79 -6.57
N TYR A 187 17.23 1.30 -6.92
CA TYR A 187 17.69 1.26 -8.30
C TYR A 187 18.30 -0.11 -8.61
N ASP A 188 18.18 -0.49 -9.85
CA ASP A 188 18.79 -1.68 -10.41
C ASP A 188 19.30 -1.39 -11.82
N GLY A 189 20.41 -1.99 -12.18
CA GLY A 189 21.00 -1.84 -13.50
C GLY A 189 21.75 -3.08 -13.92
N ASP A 190 21.72 -3.38 -15.21
CA ASP A 190 22.51 -4.42 -15.81
C ASP A 190 23.07 -3.94 -17.18
N LEU A 191 24.28 -4.36 -17.44
CA LEU A 191 24.95 -4.19 -18.72
C LEU A 191 25.40 -5.56 -19.21
N THR A 192 25.01 -5.91 -20.43
CA THR A 192 25.40 -7.16 -21.09
C THR A 192 26.08 -6.86 -22.42
N LEU A 193 27.23 -7.44 -22.62
CA LEU A 193 27.98 -7.43 -23.85
C LEU A 193 27.98 -8.83 -24.44
N THR A 194 27.44 -8.98 -25.63
CA THR A 194 27.41 -10.25 -26.37
C THR A 194 28.26 -10.14 -27.61
N TYR A 195 29.22 -11.01 -27.71
CA TYR A 195 30.08 -11.18 -28.89
C TYR A 195 29.78 -12.52 -29.55
N GLY A 196 29.62 -12.54 -30.88
CA GLY A 196 29.40 -13.75 -31.65
C GLY A 196 29.96 -13.62 -33.06
N GLN A 197 30.95 -14.43 -33.39
CA GLN A 197 31.56 -14.44 -34.72
C GLN A 197 31.97 -15.82 -35.15
N ILE A 198 31.86 -16.10 -36.47
CA ILE A 198 32.33 -17.29 -37.14
C ILE A 198 33.62 -16.94 -37.89
N PHE A 199 34.68 -17.70 -37.63
CA PHE A 199 36.00 -17.53 -38.27
C PHE A 199 36.23 -18.71 -39.25
N ASN A 200 36.62 -18.39 -40.46
CA ASN A 200 36.93 -19.35 -41.50
C ASN A 200 35.84 -20.42 -41.75
N ASP A 201 34.57 -20.06 -41.58
CA ASP A 201 33.40 -20.96 -41.71
C ASP A 201 33.47 -22.26 -40.87
N ALA A 202 34.44 -22.37 -39.98
CA ALA A 202 34.71 -23.54 -39.18
C ALA A 202 34.68 -23.35 -37.67
N HIS A 203 34.99 -22.12 -37.19
CA HIS A 203 35.12 -21.83 -35.76
C HIS A 203 34.15 -20.77 -35.35
N GLN A 204 33.18 -21.13 -34.52
CA GLN A 204 32.23 -20.18 -33.92
C GLN A 204 32.65 -19.83 -32.49
N ILE A 205 32.83 -18.54 -32.22
CA ILE A 205 33.08 -18.02 -30.87
C ILE A 205 31.89 -17.21 -30.42
N ASN A 206 31.33 -17.58 -29.27
CA ASN A 206 30.29 -16.85 -28.57
C ASN A 206 30.79 -16.52 -27.17
N ALA A 207 30.73 -15.23 -26.79
CA ALA A 207 31.10 -14.76 -25.46
C ALA A 207 30.04 -13.79 -24.93
N VAL A 208 29.72 -13.91 -23.68
CA VAL A 208 28.81 -12.98 -22.98
C VAL A 208 29.47 -12.49 -21.71
N LEU A 209 29.57 -11.18 -21.59
CA LEU A 209 30.02 -10.50 -20.36
C LEU A 209 28.84 -9.71 -19.78
N GLY A 210 28.57 -9.93 -18.49
CA GLY A 210 27.49 -9.26 -17.77
C GLY A 210 27.99 -8.57 -16.51
N MET A 211 27.40 -7.41 -16.22
CA MET A 211 27.62 -6.66 -14.99
C MET A 211 26.26 -6.19 -14.47
N SER A 212 26.04 -6.27 -13.15
CA SER A 212 24.81 -5.78 -12.50
C SER A 212 25.13 -4.98 -11.26
N ILE A 213 24.26 -4.02 -10.98
CA ILE A 213 24.27 -3.20 -9.77
C ILE A 213 22.85 -3.08 -9.24
N SER A 214 22.66 -3.15 -7.92
CA SER A 214 21.36 -2.89 -7.31
C SER A 214 21.52 -2.35 -5.90
N GLU A 215 20.62 -1.46 -5.51
CA GLU A 215 20.50 -0.96 -4.14
C GLU A 215 19.04 -0.77 -3.78
N ARG A 216 18.72 -1.04 -2.51
CA ARG A 216 17.42 -0.76 -1.94
C ARG A 216 17.59 -0.10 -0.59
N LYS A 217 16.93 1.04 -0.40
CA LYS A 217 16.87 1.77 0.86
C LYS A 217 15.42 1.91 1.29
N SER A 218 15.11 1.51 2.52
CA SER A 218 13.80 1.65 3.12
C SER A 218 13.93 2.39 4.45
N ILE A 219 13.15 3.46 4.62
CA ILE A 219 13.10 4.25 5.84
C ILE A 219 11.66 4.24 6.31
N SER A 220 11.43 3.78 7.52
CA SER A 220 10.12 3.84 8.19
C SER A 220 10.21 4.77 9.38
N LYS A 221 9.25 5.68 9.50
CA LYS A 221 9.10 6.62 10.62
C LYS A 221 7.64 6.58 11.03
N GLY A 222 7.40 6.63 12.31
CA GLY A 222 6.03 6.64 12.82
C GLY A 222 6.01 7.04 14.27
N PHE A 223 4.83 7.30 14.76
CA PHE A 223 4.57 7.53 16.16
C PHE A 223 3.19 6.99 16.52
N SER A 224 3.02 6.73 17.81
CA SER A 224 1.73 6.37 18.39
C SER A 224 1.34 7.40 19.45
N ALA A 225 0.06 7.54 19.69
CA ALA A 225 -0.47 8.38 20.74
C ALA A 225 -1.67 7.70 21.40
N VAL A 226 -1.86 7.90 22.69
CA VAL A 226 -2.96 7.30 23.45
C VAL A 226 -3.58 8.34 24.42
N GLY A 227 -4.78 8.05 24.91
CA GLY A 227 -5.46 8.90 25.88
C GLY A 227 -6.16 10.07 25.21
N PHE A 228 -7.18 9.79 24.43
CA PHE A 228 -8.04 10.79 23.80
C PHE A 228 -9.27 11.06 24.67
N PRO A 229 -9.71 12.33 24.83
CA PRO A 229 -10.84 12.66 25.69
C PRO A 229 -12.17 12.11 25.17
N GLU A 230 -12.40 12.23 23.86
CA GLU A 230 -13.63 11.77 23.18
C GLU A 230 -13.32 11.39 21.72
N GLY A 231 -14.21 10.63 21.09
CA GLY A 231 -14.05 10.16 19.71
C GLY A 231 -13.99 11.24 18.64
N ASN A 232 -14.45 12.45 18.93
CA ASN A 232 -14.38 13.57 17.98
C ASN A 232 -13.01 14.25 17.94
N TYR A 233 -12.15 14.01 18.92
CA TYR A 233 -10.80 14.58 19.02
C TYR A 233 -9.78 13.61 18.40
N THR A 234 -9.76 13.51 17.08
CA THR A 234 -8.95 12.53 16.34
C THR A 234 -7.52 12.99 16.08
N THR A 235 -7.20 14.24 16.37
CA THR A 235 -5.85 14.80 16.14
C THR A 235 -4.92 14.45 17.30
N PRO A 236 -3.68 13.99 17.03
CA PRO A 236 -2.70 13.57 18.05
C PRO A 236 -2.44 14.63 19.14
N GLY A 237 -2.57 15.91 18.81
CA GLY A 237 -2.42 17.01 19.78
C GLY A 237 -3.39 17.00 20.96
N PHE A 238 -4.46 16.21 20.89
CA PHE A 238 -5.42 16.01 21.99
C PHE A 238 -5.10 14.78 22.83
N SER A 239 -4.10 14.00 22.48
CA SER A 239 -3.69 12.84 23.26
C SER A 239 -3.05 13.23 24.58
N ASN A 240 -3.25 12.39 25.60
CA ASN A 240 -2.64 12.58 26.90
C ASN A 240 -1.15 12.19 26.90
N LYS A 241 -0.78 11.20 26.09
CA LYS A 241 0.59 10.65 26.06
C LYS A 241 0.98 10.12 24.69
N TYR A 242 2.23 10.37 24.32
CA TYR A 242 2.93 9.62 23.28
C TYR A 242 3.66 8.46 23.96
N PRO A 243 3.35 7.19 23.65
CA PRO A 243 4.14 6.06 24.13
C PRO A 243 5.58 6.17 23.63
N ASP A 244 6.53 5.83 24.50
CA ASP A 244 7.95 5.79 24.18
C ASP A 244 8.28 4.66 23.21
#